data_a748f548dbed197067a530cf2cf93acc
#
_entry.id   a748f548dbed197067a530cf2cf93acc
#
_cell.length_a   1.000
_cell.length_b   1.000
_cell.length_c   1.000
_cell.angle_alpha   90.00
_cell.angle_beta   90.00
_cell.angle_gamma   90.00
#
_symmetry.space_group_name_H-M   'P 1'
#
loop_
_entity.id
_entity.type
_entity.pdbx_description
1 polymer ?
#
loop_
_entity_poly.entity_id
_entity_poly.type
_entity_poly.pdbx_seq_one_letter_code
_entity_poly.pdbx_strand_id
1 'polypeptide(L)'
;LVEDYLPGPVGSSPTDPKNRIYVVDKNDTPFGQSWQDWVDAVSIGASFYDGNNDGLYNPIDLNSNGLWDSNEDKPDLLGDKSAWCVYNDGVPASQRRYNDVNPMGIEIQQTVFAYDSLNTNYPELTNTIFVRYRIKNSGTVANVLDSIIFGIWSDNDIGDASNDKLGSDTLLSSVFGYQTVIDFEYGNNPPAFYLTFLQCPQSYIPGETFIDNDGDGIFDE
;
A
#
# COMPACT_ATOMS: atom_id res chain seq x y z
N LEU A 1 -9.51 3.74 -13.33
CA LEU A 1 -9.39 4.41 -12.03
C LEU A 1 -8.38 5.55 -12.03
N VAL A 2 -7.63 5.71 -13.11
CA VAL A 2 -6.74 6.87 -13.34
C VAL A 2 -7.57 8.17 -13.47
N GLU A 3 -8.88 8.06 -13.70
CA GLU A 3 -9.77 9.19 -13.92
C GLU A 3 -10.17 9.93 -12.63
N ASP A 4 -10.01 9.29 -11.45
CA ASP A 4 -10.49 9.84 -10.17
C ASP A 4 -9.34 10.30 -9.25
N TYR A 5 -8.09 9.92 -9.56
CA TYR A 5 -6.92 10.20 -8.74
C TYR A 5 -5.78 10.80 -9.56
N LEU A 6 -5.01 11.68 -8.93
CA LEU A 6 -3.78 12.24 -9.48
C LEU A 6 -2.56 11.58 -8.82
N PRO A 7 -1.49 11.27 -9.56
CA PRO A 7 -0.26 10.78 -8.96
C PRO A 7 0.40 11.85 -8.09
N GLY A 8 0.99 11.42 -6.98
CA GLY A 8 1.72 12.27 -6.05
C GLY A 8 0.89 12.78 -4.87
N PRO A 9 1.54 13.45 -3.92
CA PRO A 9 0.91 14.12 -2.78
C PRO A 9 -0.06 15.22 -3.22
N VAL A 10 -0.97 15.60 -2.31
CA VAL A 10 -1.85 16.74 -2.55
C VAL A 10 -1.04 18.01 -2.82
N GLY A 11 -1.33 18.68 -3.94
CA GLY A 11 -0.65 19.90 -4.36
C GLY A 11 0.63 19.70 -5.18
N SER A 12 1.08 18.45 -5.38
CA SER A 12 2.18 18.18 -6.30
C SER A 12 1.74 18.26 -7.77
N SER A 13 2.68 18.51 -8.69
CA SER A 13 2.41 18.37 -10.11
C SER A 13 2.21 16.88 -10.47
N PRO A 14 1.11 16.51 -11.15
CA PRO A 14 0.92 15.12 -11.58
C PRO A 14 2.02 14.60 -12.51
N THR A 15 2.77 15.50 -13.14
CA THR A 15 3.88 15.18 -14.07
C THR A 15 5.24 15.21 -13.39
N ASP A 16 5.31 15.41 -12.08
CA ASP A 16 6.58 15.33 -11.35
C ASP A 16 7.16 13.92 -11.48
N PRO A 17 8.41 13.75 -11.93
CA PRO A 17 9.03 12.43 -12.10
C PRO A 17 9.15 11.63 -10.78
N LYS A 18 9.00 12.27 -9.62
CA LYS A 18 8.92 11.58 -8.32
C LYS A 18 7.60 10.85 -8.11
N ASN A 19 6.54 11.24 -8.80
CA ASN A 19 5.21 10.64 -8.68
C ASN A 19 5.14 9.34 -9.48
N ARG A 20 5.89 8.34 -9.05
CA ARG A 20 6.01 7.02 -9.69
C ARG A 20 5.88 5.91 -8.65
N ILE A 21 5.86 4.67 -9.11
CA ILE A 21 5.93 3.49 -8.25
C ILE A 21 7.41 3.21 -7.94
N TYR A 22 7.71 3.06 -6.66
CA TYR A 22 9.02 2.67 -6.14
C TYR A 22 8.97 1.20 -5.73
N VAL A 23 9.99 0.44 -6.10
CA VAL A 23 10.06 -0.99 -5.81
C VAL A 23 11.35 -1.29 -5.07
N VAL A 24 11.24 -2.07 -4.00
CA VAL A 24 12.38 -2.63 -3.25
C VAL A 24 12.18 -4.13 -3.07
N ASP A 25 13.29 -4.88 -3.10
CA ASP A 25 13.32 -6.34 -3.03
C ASP A 25 14.38 -6.76 -2.00
N LYS A 26 14.15 -7.85 -1.27
CA LYS A 26 15.10 -8.39 -0.30
C LYS A 26 16.47 -8.72 -0.89
N ASN A 27 16.53 -8.97 -2.21
CA ASN A 27 17.74 -9.29 -2.93
C ASN A 27 18.42 -8.05 -3.54
N ASP A 28 17.88 -6.86 -3.33
CA ASP A 28 18.53 -5.64 -3.78
C ASP A 28 19.90 -5.48 -3.09
N THR A 29 20.87 -5.02 -3.84
CA THR A 29 22.17 -4.67 -3.26
C THR A 29 21.98 -3.53 -2.25
N PRO A 30 22.41 -3.67 -0.99
CA PRO A 30 22.36 -2.59 -0.02
C PRO A 30 22.99 -1.31 -0.58
N PHE A 31 22.39 -0.16 -0.32
CA PHE A 31 22.79 1.17 -0.81
C PHE A 31 22.79 1.32 -2.34
N GLY A 32 22.29 0.30 -3.08
CA GLY A 32 22.18 0.31 -4.53
C GLY A 32 21.08 1.25 -5.06
N GLN A 33 20.79 1.15 -6.36
CA GLN A 33 19.93 2.10 -7.05
C GLN A 33 18.51 2.16 -6.47
N SER A 34 17.91 1.04 -6.09
CA SER A 34 16.56 1.00 -5.49
C SER A 34 16.51 1.76 -4.17
N TRP A 35 17.55 1.67 -3.34
CA TRP A 35 17.65 2.42 -2.08
C TRP A 35 17.91 3.91 -2.33
N GLN A 36 18.72 4.26 -3.33
CA GLN A 36 18.93 5.65 -3.73
C GLN A 36 17.66 6.28 -4.31
N ASP A 37 16.92 5.53 -5.12
CA ASP A 37 15.62 5.96 -5.64
C ASP A 37 14.59 6.19 -4.51
N TRP A 38 14.68 5.43 -3.40
CA TRP A 38 13.81 5.57 -2.25
C TRP A 38 13.94 6.92 -1.53
N VAL A 39 15.05 7.66 -1.73
CA VAL A 39 15.20 9.05 -1.26
C VAL A 39 14.08 9.94 -1.81
N ASP A 40 13.75 9.77 -3.09
CA ASP A 40 12.62 10.48 -3.70
C ASP A 40 11.29 10.03 -3.12
N ALA A 41 11.09 8.72 -2.88
CA ALA A 41 9.88 8.19 -2.23
C ALA A 41 9.68 8.79 -0.83
N VAL A 42 10.73 8.83 -0.01
CA VAL A 42 10.69 9.45 1.34
C VAL A 42 10.35 10.93 1.26
N SER A 43 10.89 11.65 0.26
CA SER A 43 10.60 13.08 0.08
C SER A 43 9.11 13.38 -0.19
N ILE A 44 8.34 12.37 -0.63
CA ILE A 44 6.90 12.45 -0.90
C ILE A 44 6.06 11.56 0.04
N GLY A 45 6.65 11.09 1.15
CA GLY A 45 5.93 10.51 2.27
C GLY A 45 6.12 9.01 2.53
N ALA A 46 7.03 8.32 1.82
CA ALA A 46 7.33 6.93 2.13
C ALA A 46 8.03 6.79 3.49
N SER A 47 7.76 5.68 4.17
CA SER A 47 8.45 5.30 5.39
C SER A 47 9.84 4.70 5.10
N PHE A 48 10.71 4.72 6.10
CA PHE A 48 12.03 4.12 6.05
C PHE A 48 12.47 3.66 7.44
N TYR A 49 13.45 2.81 7.52
CA TYR A 49 14.13 2.48 8.76
C TYR A 49 15.25 3.50 8.99
N ASP A 50 15.15 4.25 10.07
CA ASP A 50 16.10 5.26 10.53
C ASP A 50 17.08 4.60 11.52
N GLY A 51 18.18 4.10 10.99
CA GLY A 51 19.14 3.33 11.80
C GLY A 51 19.99 4.20 12.73
N ASN A 52 20.24 5.45 12.37
CA ASN A 52 21.04 6.39 13.14
C ASN A 52 20.20 7.33 14.02
N ASN A 53 18.86 7.29 13.91
CA ASN A 53 17.89 8.11 14.64
C ASN A 53 18.09 9.62 14.42
N ASP A 54 18.41 10.04 13.19
CA ASP A 54 18.55 11.45 12.85
C ASP A 54 17.31 12.06 12.16
N GLY A 55 16.30 11.23 11.86
CA GLY A 55 15.04 11.62 11.20
C GLY A 55 15.18 11.87 9.71
N LEU A 56 16.31 11.55 9.10
CA LEU A 56 16.59 11.75 7.68
C LEU A 56 16.92 10.42 7.02
N TYR A 57 16.37 10.19 5.84
CA TYR A 57 16.73 9.02 5.05
C TYR A 57 18.00 9.27 4.24
N ASN A 58 19.07 8.60 4.59
CA ASN A 58 20.35 8.71 3.93
C ASN A 58 21.03 7.33 3.82
N PRO A 59 20.71 6.52 2.78
CA PRO A 59 21.20 5.16 2.66
C PRO A 59 22.69 5.14 2.24
N ILE A 60 23.57 5.19 3.24
CA ILE A 60 25.02 5.19 3.09
C ILE A 60 25.61 4.04 3.90
N ASP A 61 26.56 3.31 3.32
CA ASP A 61 27.40 2.34 3.99
C ASP A 61 28.45 3.09 4.86
N LEU A 62 28.19 3.20 6.15
CA LEU A 62 28.98 4.02 7.09
C LEU A 62 30.37 3.42 7.34
N ASN A 63 30.51 2.11 7.26
CA ASN A 63 31.76 1.42 7.55
C ASN A 63 32.45 0.83 6.31
N SER A 64 31.83 1.00 5.13
CA SER A 64 32.32 0.55 3.82
C SER A 64 32.53 -0.98 3.74
N ASN A 65 31.64 -1.75 4.42
CA ASN A 65 31.71 -3.22 4.38
C ASN A 65 30.85 -3.85 3.28
N GLY A 66 30.02 -3.05 2.58
CA GLY A 66 29.12 -3.49 1.52
C GLY A 66 27.86 -4.22 2.01
N LEU A 67 27.62 -4.26 3.32
CA LEU A 67 26.47 -4.89 3.96
C LEU A 67 25.68 -3.81 4.73
N TRP A 68 24.40 -4.04 4.90
CA TRP A 68 23.59 -3.18 5.76
C TRP A 68 23.79 -3.54 7.22
N ASP A 69 24.00 -2.53 8.06
CA ASP A 69 24.12 -2.62 9.50
C ASP A 69 22.94 -1.87 10.18
N SER A 70 22.59 -2.27 11.42
CA SER A 70 21.40 -1.76 12.12
C SER A 70 21.44 -0.27 12.50
N ASN A 71 22.59 0.37 12.37
CA ASN A 71 22.77 1.82 12.55
C ASN A 71 22.76 2.60 11.22
N GLU A 72 22.33 1.98 10.15
CA GLU A 72 22.25 2.54 8.80
C GLU A 72 20.82 2.51 8.30
N ASP A 73 20.48 3.45 7.41
CA ASP A 73 19.13 3.59 6.89
C ASP A 73 18.85 2.60 5.77
N LYS A 74 17.60 2.16 5.70
CA LYS A 74 17.12 1.34 4.60
C LYS A 74 15.67 1.66 4.24
N PRO A 75 15.20 1.31 3.02
CA PRO A 75 13.81 1.41 2.67
C PRO A 75 12.90 0.59 3.60
N ASP A 76 11.66 1.04 3.77
CA ASP A 76 10.60 0.25 4.45
C ASP A 76 10.19 -0.92 3.54
N LEU A 77 10.88 -2.05 3.70
CA LEU A 77 10.60 -3.28 2.97
C LEU A 77 9.68 -4.18 3.79
N LEU A 78 8.46 -4.34 3.31
CA LEU A 78 7.50 -5.31 3.83
C LEU A 78 7.51 -6.57 2.96
N GLY A 79 7.46 -7.75 3.61
CA GLY A 79 7.60 -9.01 2.88
C GLY A 79 8.97 -9.18 2.22
N ASP A 80 9.02 -9.90 1.13
CA ASP A 80 10.23 -10.11 0.35
C ASP A 80 10.39 -9.10 -0.80
N LYS A 81 9.27 -8.50 -1.22
CA LYS A 81 9.22 -7.45 -2.24
C LYS A 81 8.10 -6.48 -1.93
N SER A 82 8.38 -5.19 -2.00
CA SER A 82 7.42 -4.11 -1.82
C SER A 82 7.40 -3.16 -3.00
N ALA A 83 6.22 -2.67 -3.34
CA ALA A 83 6.01 -1.57 -4.27
C ALA A 83 5.21 -0.47 -3.56
N TRP A 84 5.71 0.75 -3.57
CA TRP A 84 5.09 1.90 -2.90
C TRP A 84 4.79 3.02 -3.90
N CYS A 85 3.66 3.69 -3.70
CA CYS A 85 3.32 4.93 -4.38
C CYS A 85 2.41 5.80 -3.53
N VAL A 86 2.29 7.06 -3.91
CA VAL A 86 1.33 8.00 -3.34
C VAL A 86 0.49 8.63 -4.45
N TYR A 87 -0.78 8.86 -4.17
CA TYR A 87 -1.73 9.52 -5.05
C TYR A 87 -2.77 10.29 -4.23
N ASN A 88 -3.50 11.18 -4.88
CA ASN A 88 -4.46 12.05 -4.21
C ASN A 88 -5.77 12.14 -4.99
N ASP A 89 -6.82 12.59 -4.33
CA ASP A 89 -8.15 12.72 -4.91
C ASP A 89 -8.42 14.07 -5.59
N GLY A 90 -7.37 14.80 -5.97
CA GLY A 90 -7.45 16.17 -6.48
C GLY A 90 -8.02 16.35 -7.89
N VAL A 91 -8.50 15.27 -8.55
CA VAL A 91 -9.19 15.41 -9.84
C VAL A 91 -10.48 16.22 -9.65
N PRO A 92 -10.71 17.29 -10.41
CA PRO A 92 -11.95 18.08 -10.33
C PRO A 92 -13.20 17.23 -10.61
N ALA A 93 -14.30 17.49 -9.90
CA ALA A 93 -15.56 16.74 -10.04
C ALA A 93 -16.00 16.56 -11.52
N SER A 94 -15.89 17.62 -12.33
CA SER A 94 -16.27 17.57 -13.76
C SER A 94 -15.43 16.62 -14.63
N GLN A 95 -14.31 16.12 -14.11
CA GLN A 95 -13.39 15.22 -14.82
C GLN A 95 -13.41 13.80 -14.21
N ARG A 96 -14.15 13.60 -13.12
CA ARG A 96 -14.28 12.30 -12.46
C ARG A 96 -15.28 11.40 -13.16
N ARG A 97 -15.16 10.09 -12.95
CA ARG A 97 -16.14 9.09 -13.35
C ARG A 97 -17.54 9.44 -12.83
N TYR A 98 -17.63 9.89 -11.57
CA TYR A 98 -18.85 10.39 -10.95
C TYR A 98 -18.70 11.90 -10.74
N ASN A 99 -19.24 12.68 -11.64
CA ASN A 99 -19.06 14.14 -11.73
C ASN A 99 -19.81 14.95 -10.65
N ASP A 100 -20.55 14.30 -9.79
CA ASP A 100 -21.25 14.87 -8.63
C ASP A 100 -20.41 14.74 -7.33
N VAL A 101 -19.24 14.07 -7.40
CA VAL A 101 -18.36 13.87 -6.23
C VAL A 101 -17.19 14.83 -6.26
N ASN A 102 -17.15 15.74 -5.28
CA ASN A 102 -16.03 16.66 -5.11
C ASN A 102 -14.83 15.99 -4.43
N PRO A 103 -13.60 16.47 -4.72
CA PRO A 103 -12.42 16.08 -3.95
C PRO A 103 -12.60 16.37 -2.46
N MET A 104 -12.08 15.49 -1.61
CA MET A 104 -12.05 15.65 -0.15
C MET A 104 -10.71 16.17 0.36
N GLY A 105 -9.70 16.24 -0.49
CA GLY A 105 -8.33 16.63 -0.14
C GLY A 105 -7.59 15.52 0.59
N ILE A 106 -7.82 14.27 0.19
CA ILE A 106 -7.14 13.11 0.76
C ILE A 106 -5.93 12.72 -0.07
N GLU A 107 -4.91 12.26 0.64
CA GLU A 107 -3.70 11.65 0.10
C GLU A 107 -3.70 10.18 0.50
N ILE A 108 -3.39 9.31 -0.43
CA ILE A 108 -3.38 7.87 -0.23
C ILE A 108 -1.98 7.34 -0.54
N GLN A 109 -1.31 6.83 0.46
CA GLN A 109 -0.05 6.10 0.33
C GLN A 109 -0.38 4.62 0.28
N GLN A 110 0.06 3.95 -0.76
CA GLN A 110 -0.22 2.53 -0.98
C GLN A 110 1.09 1.74 -1.02
N THR A 111 1.18 0.72 -0.17
CA THR A 111 2.23 -0.29 -0.24
C THR A 111 1.62 -1.62 -0.63
N VAL A 112 2.09 -2.20 -1.72
CA VAL A 112 1.76 -3.57 -2.12
C VAL A 112 2.97 -4.44 -1.85
N PHE A 113 2.79 -5.56 -1.14
CA PHE A 113 3.91 -6.45 -0.85
C PHE A 113 3.52 -7.92 -0.92
N ALA A 114 4.51 -8.76 -1.13
CA ALA A 114 4.33 -10.20 -1.25
C ALA A 114 5.58 -10.94 -0.73
N TYR A 115 5.38 -12.22 -0.46
CA TYR A 115 6.44 -13.15 -0.10
C TYR A 115 6.85 -14.02 -1.29
N ASP A 116 8.13 -14.31 -1.41
CA ASP A 116 8.69 -15.17 -2.44
C ASP A 116 8.14 -16.61 -2.30
N SER A 117 7.87 -17.25 -3.42
CA SER A 117 7.46 -18.67 -3.49
C SER A 117 8.48 -19.63 -2.86
N LEU A 118 9.70 -19.20 -2.67
CA LEU A 118 10.78 -19.95 -2.00
C LEU A 118 10.86 -19.65 -0.50
N ASN A 119 9.94 -18.83 0.05
CA ASN A 119 9.90 -18.53 1.48
C ASN A 119 9.50 -19.78 2.27
N THR A 120 10.48 -20.42 2.90
CA THR A 120 10.27 -21.64 3.69
C THR A 120 9.70 -21.36 5.09
N ASN A 121 9.75 -20.12 5.56
CA ASN A 121 9.25 -19.74 6.88
C ASN A 121 7.72 -19.56 6.86
N TYR A 122 7.18 -19.07 5.75
CA TYR A 122 5.75 -18.76 5.59
C TYR A 122 5.25 -19.20 4.20
N PRO A 123 5.29 -20.50 3.89
CA PRO A 123 4.92 -21.00 2.56
C PRO A 123 3.46 -20.72 2.20
N GLU A 124 2.59 -20.59 3.19
CA GLU A 124 1.17 -20.27 3.02
C GLU A 124 0.92 -18.84 2.51
N LEU A 125 1.88 -17.92 2.71
CA LEU A 125 1.75 -16.53 2.27
C LEU A 125 2.19 -16.29 0.83
N THR A 126 2.80 -17.28 0.17
CA THR A 126 3.37 -17.12 -1.16
C THR A 126 2.33 -16.90 -2.27
N ASN A 127 1.08 -17.23 -2.01
CA ASN A 127 -0.06 -16.97 -2.92
C ASN A 127 -0.90 -15.76 -2.49
N THR A 128 -0.34 -14.91 -1.60
CA THR A 128 -1.05 -13.77 -1.04
C THR A 128 -0.36 -12.48 -1.46
N ILE A 129 -1.14 -11.51 -1.89
CA ILE A 129 -0.70 -10.13 -2.09
C ILE A 129 -1.31 -9.29 -0.97
N PHE A 130 -0.46 -8.59 -0.25
CA PHE A 130 -0.87 -7.67 0.81
C PHE A 130 -0.90 -6.25 0.27
N VAL A 131 -1.88 -5.48 0.71
CA VAL A 131 -1.97 -4.06 0.37
C VAL A 131 -2.20 -3.28 1.66
N ARG A 132 -1.28 -2.36 1.96
CA ARG A 132 -1.39 -1.42 3.06
C ARG A 132 -1.73 -0.04 2.52
N TYR A 133 -2.76 0.57 3.06
CA TYR A 133 -3.13 1.95 2.77
C TYR A 133 -2.90 2.83 3.99
N ARG A 134 -2.22 3.95 3.79
CA ARG A 134 -2.20 5.09 4.71
C ARG A 134 -2.98 6.23 4.07
N ILE A 135 -4.03 6.68 4.72
CA ILE A 135 -4.90 7.74 4.20
C ILE A 135 -4.73 8.96 5.07
N LYS A 136 -4.35 10.07 4.45
CA LYS A 136 -4.07 11.33 5.12
C LYS A 136 -5.05 12.40 4.65
N ASN A 137 -5.71 13.07 5.59
CA ASN A 137 -6.40 14.32 5.32
C ASN A 137 -5.36 15.44 5.19
N SER A 138 -5.27 16.07 4.02
CA SER A 138 -4.32 17.18 3.82
C SER A 138 -4.76 18.50 4.48
N GLY A 139 -6.02 18.59 4.93
CA GLY A 139 -6.61 19.80 5.45
C GLY A 139 -6.93 20.87 4.39
N THR A 140 -6.72 20.59 3.11
CA THR A 140 -6.94 21.57 2.03
C THR A 140 -8.40 21.83 1.73
N VAL A 141 -9.29 20.88 2.04
CA VAL A 141 -10.74 20.99 1.84
C VAL A 141 -11.44 21.15 3.18
N ALA A 142 -11.13 20.33 4.16
CA ALA A 142 -11.66 20.39 5.52
C ALA A 142 -10.60 19.93 6.51
N ASN A 143 -10.51 20.61 7.67
CA ASN A 143 -9.55 20.20 8.72
C ASN A 143 -9.93 18.86 9.36
N VAL A 144 -11.21 18.54 9.39
CA VAL A 144 -11.76 17.29 9.91
C VAL A 144 -12.68 16.67 8.87
N LEU A 145 -12.55 15.39 8.64
CA LEU A 145 -13.44 14.59 7.81
C LEU A 145 -14.16 13.61 8.72
N ASP A 146 -15.45 13.87 8.97
CA ASP A 146 -16.29 13.00 9.81
C ASP A 146 -16.95 11.90 8.99
N SER A 147 -17.24 10.78 9.65
CA SER A 147 -18.05 9.68 9.10
C SER A 147 -17.51 9.10 7.80
N ILE A 148 -16.19 9.01 7.68
CA ILE A 148 -15.52 8.41 6.52
C ILE A 148 -15.75 6.89 6.53
N ILE A 149 -16.18 6.37 5.40
CA ILE A 149 -16.27 4.93 5.15
C ILE A 149 -15.20 4.58 4.10
N PHE A 150 -14.32 3.68 4.46
CA PHE A 150 -13.37 3.10 3.52
C PHE A 150 -13.92 1.80 2.96
N GLY A 151 -14.00 1.68 1.65
CA GLY A 151 -14.46 0.50 0.96
C GLY A 151 -13.50 0.09 -0.16
N ILE A 152 -13.30 -1.19 -0.32
CA ILE A 152 -12.62 -1.75 -1.49
C ILE A 152 -13.69 -2.39 -2.38
N TRP A 153 -13.72 -1.95 -3.63
CA TRP A 153 -14.51 -2.57 -4.65
C TRP A 153 -13.61 -3.47 -5.51
N SER A 154 -14.08 -4.66 -5.79
CA SER A 154 -13.35 -5.63 -6.60
C SER A 154 -14.31 -6.33 -7.55
N ASP A 155 -13.90 -6.49 -8.78
CA ASP A 155 -14.60 -7.20 -9.85
C ASP A 155 -13.63 -8.27 -10.37
N ASN A 156 -13.78 -9.47 -9.86
CA ASN A 156 -12.84 -10.55 -10.13
C ASN A 156 -13.46 -11.50 -11.12
N ASP A 157 -12.87 -11.57 -12.30
CA ASP A 157 -13.21 -12.53 -13.33
C ASP A 157 -12.31 -13.77 -13.17
N ILE A 158 -12.94 -14.91 -12.88
CA ILE A 158 -12.26 -16.20 -12.74
C ILE A 158 -12.59 -17.03 -13.99
N GLY A 159 -11.71 -16.99 -15.00
CA GLY A 159 -11.94 -17.66 -16.29
C GLY A 159 -13.20 -17.12 -17.01
N ASP A 160 -14.30 -17.87 -16.98
CA ASP A 160 -15.60 -17.41 -17.52
C ASP A 160 -16.36 -16.60 -16.47
N ALA A 161 -16.26 -15.28 -16.54
CA ALA A 161 -16.91 -14.34 -15.64
C ALA A 161 -18.45 -14.51 -15.56
N SER A 162 -19.08 -15.16 -16.53
CA SER A 162 -20.52 -15.32 -16.56
C SER A 162 -21.07 -16.31 -15.52
N ASN A 163 -20.22 -17.16 -14.96
CA ASN A 163 -20.59 -18.21 -14.00
C ASN A 163 -19.96 -18.05 -12.62
N ASP A 164 -19.28 -16.94 -12.35
CA ASP A 164 -18.68 -16.63 -11.07
C ASP A 164 -19.72 -16.54 -9.95
N LYS A 165 -19.35 -17.05 -8.80
CA LYS A 165 -20.12 -16.99 -7.55
C LYS A 165 -19.37 -16.15 -6.53
N LEU A 166 -20.14 -15.39 -5.75
CA LEU A 166 -19.61 -14.57 -4.66
C LEU A 166 -20.11 -15.09 -3.33
N GLY A 167 -19.25 -14.98 -2.33
CA GLY A 167 -19.57 -15.29 -0.94
C GLY A 167 -18.89 -14.32 0.00
N SER A 168 -19.26 -14.41 1.28
CA SER A 168 -18.62 -13.66 2.35
C SER A 168 -18.47 -14.50 3.60
N ASP A 169 -17.41 -14.25 4.34
CA ASP A 169 -17.16 -14.79 5.67
C ASP A 169 -16.97 -13.63 6.64
N THR A 170 -17.96 -13.41 7.50
CA THR A 170 -17.95 -12.30 8.45
C THR A 170 -17.00 -12.55 9.63
N LEU A 171 -16.64 -13.79 9.94
CA LEU A 171 -15.69 -14.12 11.00
C LEU A 171 -14.25 -13.79 10.55
N LEU A 172 -13.97 -13.97 9.27
CA LEU A 172 -12.67 -13.67 8.69
C LEU A 172 -12.63 -12.28 8.04
N SER A 173 -13.71 -11.48 8.13
CA SER A 173 -13.82 -10.19 7.46
C SER A 173 -13.45 -10.28 5.97
N SER A 174 -13.93 -11.33 5.30
CA SER A 174 -13.55 -11.67 3.93
C SER A 174 -14.73 -11.70 2.99
N VAL A 175 -14.47 -11.36 1.72
CA VAL A 175 -15.31 -11.70 0.57
C VAL A 175 -14.51 -12.58 -0.38
N PHE A 176 -15.19 -13.45 -1.11
CA PHE A 176 -14.51 -14.35 -2.01
C PHE A 176 -15.32 -14.63 -3.28
N GLY A 177 -14.60 -14.89 -4.37
CA GLY A 177 -15.13 -15.36 -5.64
C GLY A 177 -14.68 -16.79 -5.92
N TYR A 178 -15.56 -17.59 -6.52
CA TYR A 178 -15.28 -18.98 -6.88
C TYR A 178 -16.19 -19.45 -8.00
N GLN A 179 -15.82 -20.53 -8.63
CA GLN A 179 -16.66 -21.22 -9.60
C GLN A 179 -17.06 -22.62 -9.12
N THR A 180 -18.22 -23.08 -9.55
CA THR A 180 -18.75 -24.42 -9.20
C THR A 180 -18.86 -25.35 -10.40
N VAL A 181 -18.51 -24.89 -11.58
CA VAL A 181 -18.59 -25.61 -12.86
C VAL A 181 -17.21 -25.71 -13.49
N ILE A 182 -17.11 -26.58 -14.50
CA ILE A 182 -15.87 -26.71 -15.30
C ILE A 182 -15.64 -25.39 -16.02
N ASP A 183 -14.46 -24.83 -15.84
CA ASP A 183 -14.03 -23.61 -16.49
C ASP A 183 -13.24 -23.92 -17.78
N PHE A 184 -13.38 -23.08 -18.81
CA PHE A 184 -12.68 -23.32 -20.06
C PHE A 184 -11.17 -23.05 -20.01
N GLU A 185 -10.71 -22.18 -19.09
CA GLU A 185 -9.28 -21.90 -18.88
C GLU A 185 -8.63 -22.84 -17.85
N TYR A 186 -9.34 -23.05 -16.72
CA TYR A 186 -8.83 -23.77 -15.56
C TYR A 186 -9.31 -25.22 -15.46
N GLY A 187 -10.23 -25.65 -16.33
CA GLY A 187 -10.76 -27.00 -16.32
C GLY A 187 -11.59 -27.32 -15.08
N ASN A 188 -11.34 -28.51 -14.49
CA ASN A 188 -12.11 -29.01 -13.35
C ASN A 188 -11.75 -28.39 -11.99
N ASN A 189 -10.73 -27.57 -11.93
CA ASN A 189 -10.22 -27.03 -10.68
C ASN A 189 -9.91 -25.53 -10.81
N PRO A 190 -10.91 -24.68 -11.05
CA PRO A 190 -10.72 -23.24 -11.11
C PRO A 190 -10.22 -22.70 -9.77
N PRO A 191 -9.41 -21.63 -9.76
CA PRO A 191 -8.97 -20.98 -8.53
C PRO A 191 -10.14 -20.31 -7.82
N ALA A 192 -9.94 -19.97 -6.56
CA ALA A 192 -10.79 -19.06 -5.80
C ALA A 192 -10.00 -17.81 -5.43
N PHE A 193 -10.68 -16.67 -5.40
CA PHE A 193 -10.12 -15.40 -4.97
C PHE A 193 -10.70 -15.01 -3.62
N TYR A 194 -9.87 -14.52 -2.72
CA TYR A 194 -10.26 -13.98 -1.42
C TYR A 194 -9.74 -12.56 -1.25
N LEU A 195 -10.60 -11.67 -0.75
CA LEU A 195 -10.23 -10.36 -0.26
C LEU A 195 -10.56 -10.28 1.22
N THR A 196 -9.54 -10.12 2.06
CA THR A 196 -9.66 -10.15 3.52
C THR A 196 -9.14 -8.85 4.10
N PHE A 197 -9.93 -8.21 4.99
CA PHE A 197 -9.45 -7.12 5.82
C PHE A 197 -8.70 -7.70 7.02
N LEU A 198 -7.38 -7.53 7.06
CA LEU A 198 -6.54 -7.98 8.16
C LEU A 198 -6.52 -6.97 9.31
N GLN A 199 -6.66 -5.68 8.98
CA GLN A 199 -6.69 -4.57 9.93
C GLN A 199 -7.71 -3.54 9.47
N CYS A 200 -8.60 -3.12 10.38
CA CYS A 200 -9.52 -2.03 10.11
C CYS A 200 -8.80 -0.67 10.15
N PRO A 201 -9.33 0.36 9.48
CA PRO A 201 -8.80 1.71 9.59
C PRO A 201 -8.73 2.16 11.05
N GLN A 202 -7.55 2.63 11.47
CA GLN A 202 -7.36 3.32 12.74
C GLN A 202 -7.17 4.81 12.44
N SER A 203 -7.74 5.68 13.27
CA SER A 203 -7.57 7.12 13.10
C SER A 203 -6.33 7.58 13.84
N TYR A 204 -5.43 8.24 13.13
CA TYR A 204 -4.32 8.97 13.72
C TYR A 204 -4.77 10.39 14.09
N ILE A 205 -4.59 10.75 15.33
CA ILE A 205 -4.82 12.13 15.82
C ILE A 205 -3.48 12.66 16.34
N PRO A 206 -2.82 13.61 15.63
CA PRO A 206 -1.54 14.14 16.04
C PRO A 206 -1.57 14.68 17.47
N GLY A 207 -0.62 14.25 18.30
CA GLY A 207 -0.50 14.68 19.69
C GLY A 207 -1.28 13.86 20.71
N GLU A 208 -1.99 12.81 20.31
CA GLU A 208 -2.55 11.83 21.23
C GLU A 208 -1.58 10.68 21.44
N THR A 209 -0.97 10.64 22.62
CA THR A 209 0.12 9.70 22.97
C THR A 209 -0.37 8.33 23.45
N PHE A 210 -1.62 7.95 23.22
CA PHE A 210 -2.19 6.70 23.74
C PHE A 210 -2.76 5.80 22.64
N ILE A 211 -2.42 6.05 21.39
CA ILE A 211 -2.89 5.27 20.26
C ILE A 211 -1.67 4.64 19.60
N ASP A 212 -1.68 3.31 19.51
CA ASP A 212 -0.76 2.53 18.69
C ASP A 212 -1.32 2.51 17.26
N ASN A 213 -0.89 3.45 16.42
CA ASN A 213 -1.45 3.63 15.08
C ASN A 213 -0.90 2.65 14.06
N ASP A 214 0.30 2.15 14.25
CA ASP A 214 0.94 1.25 13.31
C ASP A 214 0.95 -0.20 13.79
N GLY A 215 0.52 -0.45 15.04
CA GLY A 215 0.39 -1.78 15.62
C GLY A 215 1.73 -2.37 16.06
N ASP A 216 2.73 -1.52 16.34
CA ASP A 216 4.05 -1.96 16.79
C ASP A 216 4.13 -2.22 18.31
N GLY A 217 3.08 -1.85 19.04
CA GLY A 217 2.97 -1.99 20.49
C GLY A 217 3.52 -0.80 21.27
N ILE A 218 3.93 0.26 20.59
CA ILE A 218 4.39 1.53 21.17
C ILE A 218 3.30 2.57 20.98
N PHE A 219 2.88 3.22 22.05
CA PHE A 219 1.80 4.22 22.03
C PHE A 219 2.42 5.62 21.92
N ASP A 220 3.01 5.96 20.78
CA ASP A 220 3.83 7.18 20.64
C ASP A 220 3.60 7.99 19.35
N GLU A 221 2.69 7.55 18.48
CA GLU A 221 2.43 8.17 17.17
C GLU A 221 1.20 9.06 17.11
#